data_285e7e8ce44bad47ed0f1129e79d9b76
#
_entry.id   285e7e8ce44bad47ed0f1129e79d9b76
#
_cell.length_a   1.000
_cell.length_b   1.000
_cell.length_c   1.000
_cell.angle_alpha   90.00
_cell.angle_beta   90.00
_cell.angle_gamma   90.00
#
_symmetry.space_group_name_H-M   'P 1'
#
loop_
_entity.id
_entity.type
_entity.pdbx_description
1 polymer ?
#
loop_
_entity_poly.entity_id
_entity_poly.type
_entity_poly.pdbx_seq_one_letter_code
_entity_poly.pdbx_strand_id
1 'polypeptide(L)'
;MSLDIHVIQKQLATPAVASDIQIFGRVPSTNSVLRSLALKGAPEGTVVIADEQTAGRGRLGKPWFSPPGVNLYASVLFRPLLPPREAAGFSLAGPLALVDAIEAEGLSSTIKWPNDVLVERKKVAGILVECATIDDRIDYVILGFGVNLNVGRAALTEALGPSARASGSLAEFAGRDIDRNAFAAELLNDLAAWVEIDRARGHAPLLAAWRDRDILTGRRVEVRGEGPAYEGRVLGVDAEGFLLLRDSLGKRRRVLAGEIRLAD
;
A
#
# COMPACT_ATOMS: atom_id res chain seq x y z
N MET A 1 -14.64 12.51 -11.77
CA MET A 1 -13.78 13.70 -12.05
C MET A 1 -12.44 13.24 -12.61
N SER A 2 -11.87 13.98 -13.57
CA SER A 2 -10.51 13.72 -14.07
C SER A 2 -9.47 14.05 -13.01
N LEU A 3 -8.34 13.35 -13.05
CA LEU A 3 -7.19 13.71 -12.22
C LEU A 3 -6.58 15.03 -12.73
N ASP A 4 -6.30 15.95 -11.81
CA ASP A 4 -5.79 17.28 -12.08
C ASP A 4 -4.66 17.62 -11.10
N ILE A 5 -3.46 17.84 -11.63
CA ILE A 5 -2.27 18.14 -10.86
C ILE A 5 -2.41 19.41 -10.01
N HIS A 6 -3.05 20.45 -10.54
CA HIS A 6 -3.20 21.72 -9.82
C HIS A 6 -4.17 21.59 -8.65
N VAL A 7 -5.22 20.76 -8.81
CA VAL A 7 -6.17 20.48 -7.72
C VAL A 7 -5.47 19.72 -6.61
N ILE A 8 -4.67 18.69 -6.94
CA ILE A 8 -3.89 17.92 -5.98
C ILE A 8 -2.88 18.82 -5.27
N GLN A 9 -2.05 19.56 -6.03
CA GLN A 9 -0.99 20.42 -5.47
C GLN A 9 -1.51 21.48 -4.49
N LYS A 10 -2.69 22.06 -4.74
CA LYS A 10 -3.31 23.05 -3.84
C LYS A 10 -3.67 22.49 -2.46
N GLN A 11 -3.83 21.17 -2.34
CA GLN A 11 -4.23 20.49 -1.11
C GLN A 11 -3.04 19.83 -0.40
N LEU A 12 -1.83 19.90 -0.97
CA LEU A 12 -0.64 19.37 -0.31
C LEU A 12 -0.20 20.28 0.83
N ALA A 13 0.00 19.71 2.01
CA ALA A 13 0.47 20.41 3.20
C ALA A 13 1.97 20.70 3.15
N THR A 14 2.75 19.85 2.46
CA THR A 14 4.20 19.97 2.35
C THR A 14 4.70 19.48 0.99
N PRO A 15 5.69 20.15 0.37
CA PRO A 15 6.31 19.66 -0.86
C PRO A 15 7.33 18.53 -0.64
N ALA A 16 7.58 18.08 0.58
CA ALA A 16 8.60 17.07 0.88
C ALA A 16 8.32 15.71 0.21
N VAL A 17 7.06 15.33 0.14
CA VAL A 17 6.57 14.23 -0.72
C VAL A 17 5.69 14.89 -1.77
N ALA A 18 5.89 14.58 -3.04
CA ALA A 18 5.19 15.19 -4.17
C ALA A 18 5.79 16.53 -4.65
N SER A 19 7.11 16.66 -4.58
CA SER A 19 7.87 17.80 -5.16
C SER A 19 7.74 17.87 -6.70
N ASP A 20 7.54 16.72 -7.36
CA ASP A 20 7.29 16.58 -8.80
C ASP A 20 6.18 15.55 -9.02
N ILE A 21 4.99 15.99 -9.43
CA ILE A 21 3.85 15.12 -9.73
C ILE A 21 3.67 15.01 -11.23
N GLN A 22 3.64 13.78 -11.75
CA GLN A 22 3.39 13.49 -13.14
C GLN A 22 2.11 12.64 -13.27
N ILE A 23 1.12 13.15 -14.01
CA ILE A 23 -0.15 12.47 -14.26
C ILE A 23 -0.18 11.94 -15.69
N PHE A 24 -0.50 10.65 -15.82
CA PHE A 24 -0.59 9.97 -17.11
C PHE A 24 -2.01 9.46 -17.33
N GLY A 25 -2.51 9.56 -18.58
CA GLY A 25 -3.79 8.94 -18.92
C GLY A 25 -3.73 7.42 -18.88
N ARG A 26 -2.66 6.82 -19.44
CA ARG A 26 -2.50 5.36 -19.53
C ARG A 26 -1.04 4.97 -19.51
N VAL A 27 -0.68 4.01 -18.63
CA VAL A 27 0.67 3.45 -18.51
C VAL A 27 0.62 1.94 -18.29
N PRO A 28 1.72 1.21 -18.50
CA PRO A 28 1.79 -0.20 -18.09
C PRO A 28 1.63 -0.35 -16.58
N SER A 29 2.37 0.44 -15.79
CA SER A 29 2.31 0.48 -14.33
C SER A 29 3.00 1.75 -13.83
N THR A 30 2.42 2.43 -12.84
CA THR A 30 3.01 3.61 -12.20
C THR A 30 4.38 3.32 -11.57
N ASN A 31 4.54 2.15 -10.92
CA ASN A 31 5.84 1.70 -10.41
C ASN A 31 6.88 1.55 -11.54
N SER A 32 6.48 1.00 -12.70
CA SER A 32 7.42 0.80 -13.82
C SER A 32 7.86 2.13 -14.44
N VAL A 33 6.95 3.09 -14.57
CA VAL A 33 7.28 4.45 -15.03
C VAL A 33 8.24 5.11 -14.04
N LEU A 34 7.88 5.07 -12.74
CA LEU A 34 8.67 5.71 -11.71
C LEU A 34 10.06 5.07 -11.56
N ARG A 35 10.16 3.73 -11.71
CA ARG A 35 11.46 3.04 -11.78
C ARG A 35 12.31 3.56 -12.93
N SER A 36 11.73 3.76 -14.10
CA SER A 36 12.46 4.32 -15.25
C SER A 36 12.93 5.75 -15.01
N LEU A 37 12.14 6.56 -14.31
CA LEU A 37 12.51 7.91 -13.88
C LEU A 37 13.61 7.87 -12.81
N ALA A 38 13.51 6.97 -11.82
CA ALA A 38 14.52 6.79 -10.77
C ALA A 38 15.89 6.45 -11.35
N LEU A 39 15.95 5.54 -12.33
CA LEU A 39 17.20 5.19 -13.05
C LEU A 39 17.78 6.35 -13.87
N LYS A 40 16.97 7.34 -14.23
CA LYS A 40 17.39 8.59 -14.89
C LYS A 40 17.72 9.72 -13.92
N GLY A 41 17.73 9.43 -12.61
CA GLY A 41 18.09 10.40 -11.58
C GLY A 41 16.93 11.27 -11.07
N ALA A 42 15.68 10.86 -11.25
CA ALA A 42 14.55 11.58 -10.65
C ALA A 42 14.77 11.77 -9.14
N PRO A 43 14.46 12.95 -8.58
CA PRO A 43 14.68 13.23 -7.17
C PRO A 43 13.68 12.50 -6.26
N GLU A 44 14.02 12.40 -4.97
CA GLU A 44 13.08 12.01 -3.94
C GLU A 44 11.84 12.90 -3.96
N GLY A 45 10.66 12.33 -3.68
CA GLY A 45 9.39 13.03 -3.74
C GLY A 45 8.77 13.08 -5.12
N THR A 46 9.40 12.50 -6.16
CA THR A 46 8.74 12.34 -7.46
C THR A 46 7.56 11.38 -7.34
N VAL A 47 6.41 11.79 -7.86
CA VAL A 47 5.15 11.01 -7.84
C VAL A 47 4.66 10.78 -9.26
N VAL A 48 4.27 9.54 -9.54
CA VAL A 48 3.58 9.16 -10.78
C VAL A 48 2.17 8.71 -10.45
N ILE A 49 1.18 9.35 -11.07
CA ILE A 49 -0.23 8.96 -10.97
C ILE A 49 -0.72 8.59 -12.37
N ALA A 50 -1.58 7.58 -12.48
CA ALA A 50 -2.17 7.19 -13.74
C ALA A 50 -3.69 7.04 -13.64
N ASP A 51 -4.38 7.34 -14.73
CA ASP A 51 -5.82 7.11 -14.83
C ASP A 51 -6.13 5.62 -15.09
N GLU A 52 -5.26 4.94 -15.85
CA GLU A 52 -5.35 3.51 -16.21
C GLU A 52 -3.98 2.84 -16.12
N GLN A 53 -3.95 1.57 -15.67
CA GLN A 53 -2.79 0.70 -15.84
C GLN A 53 -3.13 -0.52 -16.69
N THR A 54 -2.37 -0.75 -17.77
CA THR A 54 -2.59 -1.90 -18.67
C THR A 54 -1.93 -3.19 -18.20
N ALA A 55 -0.97 -3.08 -17.28
CA ALA A 55 -0.24 -4.18 -16.66
C ALA A 55 0.00 -3.88 -15.17
N GLY A 56 -1.05 -3.45 -14.46
CA GLY A 56 -1.02 -3.20 -13.02
C GLY A 56 -0.57 -4.46 -12.25
N ARG A 57 0.31 -4.30 -11.27
CA ARG A 57 0.92 -5.40 -10.54
C ARG A 57 0.71 -5.27 -9.04
N GLY A 58 0.39 -6.41 -8.43
CA GLY A 58 0.51 -6.64 -7.00
C GLY A 58 1.74 -7.49 -6.69
N ARG A 59 1.85 -7.93 -5.44
CA ARG A 59 2.93 -8.82 -4.98
C ARG A 59 2.88 -10.17 -5.69
N LEU A 60 4.05 -10.83 -5.78
CA LEU A 60 4.22 -12.15 -6.40
C LEU A 60 3.71 -12.20 -7.85
N GLY A 61 3.78 -11.08 -8.58
CA GLY A 61 3.34 -11.00 -9.97
C GLY A 61 1.83 -11.08 -10.19
N LYS A 62 1.00 -11.07 -9.13
CA LYS A 62 -0.47 -11.05 -9.27
C LYS A 62 -0.92 -9.77 -9.98
N PRO A 63 -1.84 -9.84 -10.94
CA PRO A 63 -2.35 -8.63 -11.60
C PRO A 63 -3.16 -7.78 -10.62
N TRP A 64 -3.13 -6.46 -10.84
CA TRP A 64 -3.99 -5.50 -10.18
C TRP A 64 -4.96 -4.90 -11.20
N PHE A 65 -6.27 -5.08 -10.98
CA PHE A 65 -7.30 -4.54 -11.87
C PHE A 65 -7.31 -3.03 -11.81
N SER A 66 -7.05 -2.38 -12.94
CA SER A 66 -6.77 -0.94 -13.00
C SER A 66 -7.56 -0.24 -14.11
N PRO A 67 -8.92 -0.25 -14.06
CA PRO A 67 -9.75 0.41 -15.08
C PRO A 67 -9.60 1.94 -15.03
N PRO A 68 -9.82 2.63 -16.19
CA PRO A 68 -9.70 4.08 -16.26
C PRO A 68 -10.81 4.82 -15.51
N GLY A 69 -10.52 6.02 -15.04
CA GLY A 69 -11.50 7.02 -14.59
C GLY A 69 -12.09 6.83 -13.21
N VAL A 70 -11.82 5.72 -12.51
CA VAL A 70 -12.57 5.37 -11.28
C VAL A 70 -11.72 5.17 -10.03
N ASN A 71 -10.45 4.82 -10.16
CA ASN A 71 -9.59 4.45 -9.06
C ASN A 71 -8.38 5.39 -8.91
N LEU A 72 -7.55 5.18 -7.89
CA LEU A 72 -6.26 5.81 -7.76
C LEU A 72 -5.13 4.78 -7.94
N TYR A 73 -4.23 5.07 -8.87
CA TYR A 73 -2.97 4.35 -9.07
C TYR A 73 -1.85 5.37 -8.95
N ALA A 74 -1.11 5.30 -7.88
CA ALA A 74 -0.04 6.25 -7.59
C ALA A 74 1.22 5.53 -7.15
N SER A 75 2.38 6.10 -7.45
CA SER A 75 3.67 5.62 -6.96
C SER A 75 4.51 6.79 -6.51
N VAL A 76 5.21 6.65 -5.39
CA VAL A 76 6.05 7.68 -4.77
C VAL A 76 7.48 7.17 -4.67
N LEU A 77 8.44 8.01 -5.05
CA LEU A 77 9.88 7.73 -5.02
C LEU A 77 10.52 8.27 -3.74
N PHE A 78 11.27 7.42 -3.06
CA PHE A 78 12.14 7.80 -1.96
C PHE A 78 13.59 7.40 -2.26
N ARG A 79 14.55 8.19 -1.73
CA ARG A 79 15.99 7.93 -1.83
C ARG A 79 16.64 7.99 -0.44
N PRO A 80 16.25 7.06 0.44
CA PRO A 80 16.84 7.02 1.76
C PRO A 80 18.28 6.50 1.68
N LEU A 81 19.23 7.23 2.24
CA LEU A 81 20.61 6.77 2.34
C LEU A 81 20.77 5.78 3.51
N LEU A 82 19.93 4.74 3.53
CA LEU A 82 19.81 3.78 4.61
C LEU A 82 20.25 2.37 4.17
N PRO A 83 20.70 1.51 5.09
CA PRO A 83 20.91 0.11 4.79
C PRO A 83 19.58 -0.62 4.50
N PRO A 84 19.58 -1.69 3.68
CA PRO A 84 18.36 -2.37 3.21
C PRO A 84 17.41 -2.85 4.33
N ARG A 85 17.95 -3.21 5.50
CA ARG A 85 17.15 -3.62 6.67
C ARG A 85 16.23 -2.52 7.19
N GLU A 86 16.55 -1.25 6.93
CA GLU A 86 15.75 -0.09 7.37
C GLU A 86 14.66 0.31 6.36
N ALA A 87 14.53 -0.41 5.23
CA ALA A 87 13.42 -0.22 4.28
C ALA A 87 12.05 -0.60 4.89
N ALA A 88 12.03 -1.29 6.01
CA ALA A 88 10.80 -1.71 6.69
C ALA A 88 9.87 -0.53 7.03
N GLY A 89 10.43 0.64 7.37
CA GLY A 89 9.65 1.85 7.63
C GLY A 89 8.70 2.20 6.48
N PHE A 90 9.15 2.09 5.24
CA PHE A 90 8.30 2.35 4.07
C PHE A 90 7.16 1.33 3.92
N SER A 91 7.42 0.06 4.25
CA SER A 91 6.39 -0.99 4.23
C SER A 91 5.33 -0.80 5.31
N LEU A 92 5.67 -0.14 6.41
CA LEU A 92 4.74 0.22 7.48
C LEU A 92 4.01 1.54 7.18
N ALA A 93 4.73 2.57 6.70
CA ALA A 93 4.18 3.89 6.45
C ALA A 93 3.09 3.88 5.35
N GLY A 94 3.29 3.12 4.27
CA GLY A 94 2.32 3.07 3.17
C GLY A 94 0.91 2.64 3.60
N PRO A 95 0.73 1.49 4.26
CA PRO A 95 -0.58 1.07 4.77
C PRO A 95 -1.17 2.02 5.83
N LEU A 96 -0.35 2.61 6.70
CA LEU A 96 -0.81 3.58 7.70
C LEU A 96 -1.36 4.84 7.05
N ALA A 97 -0.65 5.41 6.07
CA ALA A 97 -1.12 6.55 5.29
C ALA A 97 -2.45 6.25 4.56
N LEU A 98 -2.61 5.05 4.00
CA LEU A 98 -3.88 4.65 3.40
C LEU A 98 -5.02 4.54 4.40
N VAL A 99 -4.76 4.03 5.60
CA VAL A 99 -5.78 3.95 6.66
C VAL A 99 -6.22 5.36 7.05
N ASP A 100 -5.28 6.27 7.28
CA ASP A 100 -5.59 7.65 7.68
C ASP A 100 -6.40 8.37 6.58
N ALA A 101 -6.00 8.26 5.29
CA ALA A 101 -6.74 8.81 4.16
C ALA A 101 -8.15 8.21 4.00
N ILE A 102 -8.34 6.92 4.31
CA ILE A 102 -9.65 6.26 4.29
C ILE A 102 -10.51 6.72 5.49
N GLU A 103 -9.90 6.92 6.65
CA GLU A 103 -10.59 7.45 7.84
C GLU A 103 -11.07 8.90 7.62
N ALA A 104 -10.32 9.72 6.86
CA ALA A 104 -10.76 11.05 6.45
C ALA A 104 -12.04 11.05 5.57
N GLU A 105 -12.30 9.94 4.84
CA GLU A 105 -13.55 9.73 4.10
C GLU A 105 -14.73 9.27 5.00
N GLY A 106 -14.49 9.11 6.32
CA GLY A 106 -15.47 8.66 7.30
C GLY A 106 -15.64 7.14 7.37
N LEU A 107 -14.67 6.38 6.86
CA LEU A 107 -14.70 4.92 6.83
C LEU A 107 -13.69 4.31 7.80
N SER A 108 -14.11 3.32 8.59
CA SER A 108 -13.18 2.51 9.38
C SER A 108 -12.47 1.50 8.52
N SER A 109 -11.14 1.45 8.61
CA SER A 109 -10.33 0.49 7.85
C SER A 109 -9.35 -0.27 8.73
N THR A 110 -8.84 -1.39 8.23
CA THR A 110 -7.88 -2.25 8.92
C THR A 110 -6.79 -2.68 7.97
N ILE A 111 -5.62 -3.00 8.53
CA ILE A 111 -4.48 -3.51 7.78
C ILE A 111 -4.45 -5.03 7.88
N LYS A 112 -4.30 -5.70 6.74
CA LYS A 112 -4.00 -7.12 6.66
C LYS A 112 -2.57 -7.29 6.13
N TRP A 113 -1.69 -7.77 6.97
CA TRP A 113 -0.33 -8.07 6.57
C TRP A 113 -0.30 -8.95 5.30
N PRO A 114 0.61 -8.69 4.37
CA PRO A 114 1.68 -7.70 4.47
C PRO A 114 1.34 -6.30 3.93
N ASN A 115 0.31 -6.11 3.14
CA ASN A 115 0.18 -4.94 2.29
C ASN A 115 -1.26 -4.63 1.83
N ASP A 116 -2.26 -5.22 2.46
CA ASP A 116 -3.66 -5.01 2.10
C ASP A 116 -4.35 -4.10 3.12
N VAL A 117 -5.17 -3.16 2.64
CA VAL A 117 -6.09 -2.38 3.47
C VAL A 117 -7.52 -2.80 3.18
N LEU A 118 -8.29 -2.99 4.24
CA LEU A 118 -9.64 -3.53 4.17
C LEU A 118 -10.64 -2.57 4.85
N VAL A 119 -11.82 -2.47 4.25
CA VAL A 119 -13.03 -1.90 4.85
C VAL A 119 -14.06 -3.02 4.93
N GLU A 120 -14.70 -3.20 6.09
CA GLU A 120 -15.66 -4.31 6.31
C GLU A 120 -15.15 -5.67 5.84
N ARG A 121 -13.85 -5.95 6.10
CA ARG A 121 -13.16 -7.21 5.72
C ARG A 121 -13.00 -7.41 4.20
N LYS A 122 -13.37 -6.46 3.34
CA LYS A 122 -13.12 -6.49 1.90
C LYS A 122 -11.91 -5.63 1.55
N LYS A 123 -11.05 -6.16 0.72
CA LYS A 123 -9.86 -5.44 0.25
C LYS A 123 -10.26 -4.27 -0.64
N VAL A 124 -9.91 -3.07 -0.22
CA VAL A 124 -10.11 -1.82 -0.97
C VAL A 124 -8.81 -1.25 -1.53
N ALA A 125 -7.66 -1.62 -0.95
CA ALA A 125 -6.37 -1.14 -1.43
C ALA A 125 -5.26 -2.17 -1.23
N GLY A 126 -4.19 -2.01 -2.01
CA GLY A 126 -2.96 -2.76 -1.87
C GLY A 126 -1.74 -1.90 -2.15
N ILE A 127 -0.66 -2.14 -1.43
CA ILE A 127 0.60 -1.42 -1.56
C ILE A 127 1.67 -2.36 -2.15
N LEU A 128 2.45 -1.88 -3.10
CA LEU A 128 3.58 -2.60 -3.67
C LEU A 128 4.86 -1.80 -3.44
N VAL A 129 5.71 -2.28 -2.56
CA VAL A 129 7.04 -1.72 -2.31
C VAL A 129 8.04 -2.40 -3.22
N GLU A 130 8.76 -1.62 -4.03
CA GLU A 130 9.89 -2.07 -4.83
C GLU A 130 11.13 -1.28 -4.38
N CYS A 131 12.25 -1.98 -4.16
CA CYS A 131 13.48 -1.39 -3.67
C CYS A 131 14.64 -1.81 -4.60
N ALA A 132 15.54 -0.89 -4.87
CA ALA A 132 16.83 -1.18 -5.48
C ALA A 132 17.95 -0.80 -4.53
N THR A 133 19.05 -1.55 -4.60
CA THR A 133 20.24 -1.33 -3.78
C THR A 133 21.47 -1.14 -4.65
N ILE A 134 22.37 -0.30 -4.22
CA ILE A 134 23.72 -0.17 -4.76
C ILE A 134 24.66 -0.41 -3.57
N ASP A 135 25.55 -1.39 -3.72
CA ASP A 135 26.38 -1.90 -2.63
C ASP A 135 25.52 -2.27 -1.39
N ASP A 136 25.85 -1.74 -0.23
CA ASP A 136 25.17 -2.00 1.03
C ASP A 136 24.08 -0.95 1.37
N ARG A 137 23.63 -0.15 0.40
CA ARG A 137 22.66 0.93 0.62
C ARG A 137 21.49 0.86 -0.34
N ILE A 138 20.37 1.38 0.11
CA ILE A 138 19.20 1.59 -0.74
C ILE A 138 19.51 2.73 -1.71
N ASP A 139 19.39 2.46 -3.01
CA ASP A 139 19.43 3.49 -4.05
C ASP A 139 18.10 4.21 -4.13
N TYR A 140 17.01 3.44 -4.19
CA TYR A 140 15.66 4.00 -4.13
C TYR A 140 14.65 2.98 -3.58
N VAL A 141 13.54 3.53 -3.04
CA VAL A 141 12.31 2.81 -2.71
C VAL A 141 11.17 3.43 -3.49
N ILE A 142 10.35 2.58 -4.12
CA ILE A 142 9.11 2.98 -4.77
C ILE A 142 7.94 2.38 -3.99
N LEU A 143 7.07 3.23 -3.47
CA LEU A 143 5.80 2.83 -2.90
C LEU A 143 4.70 3.00 -3.94
N GLY A 144 4.15 1.89 -4.43
CA GLY A 144 3.00 1.89 -5.32
C GLY A 144 1.70 1.65 -4.56
N PHE A 145 0.70 2.45 -4.85
CA PHE A 145 -0.64 2.39 -4.27
C PHE A 145 -1.66 2.05 -5.35
N GLY A 146 -2.42 0.98 -5.14
CA GLY A 146 -3.62 0.68 -5.91
C GLY A 146 -4.83 0.79 -4.98
N VAL A 147 -5.72 1.75 -5.22
CA VAL A 147 -6.89 2.00 -4.37
C VAL A 147 -8.16 1.93 -5.19
N ASN A 148 -9.06 1.07 -4.80
CA ASN A 148 -10.40 0.96 -5.37
C ASN A 148 -11.27 2.08 -4.79
N LEU A 149 -11.34 3.23 -5.48
CA LEU A 149 -12.15 4.37 -5.03
C LEU A 149 -13.61 4.22 -5.47
N ASN A 150 -13.86 4.26 -6.77
CA ASN A 150 -15.20 4.37 -7.34
C ASN A 150 -15.55 3.23 -8.31
N VAL A 151 -14.72 2.18 -8.38
CA VAL A 151 -15.00 1.04 -9.25
C VAL A 151 -16.28 0.32 -8.80
N GLY A 152 -17.22 0.13 -9.72
CA GLY A 152 -18.49 -0.51 -9.43
C GLY A 152 -18.38 -2.01 -9.18
N ARG A 153 -19.32 -2.56 -8.40
CA ARG A 153 -19.39 -3.99 -8.05
C ARG A 153 -19.42 -4.91 -9.28
N ALA A 154 -20.15 -4.53 -10.33
CA ALA A 154 -20.25 -5.31 -11.56
C ALA A 154 -18.88 -5.47 -12.24
N ALA A 155 -18.13 -4.38 -12.39
CA ALA A 155 -16.78 -4.38 -12.98
C ALA A 155 -15.78 -5.20 -12.15
N LEU A 156 -15.84 -5.10 -10.81
CA LEU A 156 -15.04 -5.95 -9.92
C LEU A 156 -15.37 -7.44 -10.09
N THR A 157 -16.66 -7.76 -10.22
CA THR A 157 -17.10 -9.17 -10.39
C THR A 157 -16.64 -9.74 -11.71
N GLU A 158 -16.78 -8.99 -12.80
CA GLU A 158 -16.33 -9.39 -14.13
C GLU A 158 -14.80 -9.60 -14.17
N ALA A 159 -14.03 -8.65 -13.62
CA ALA A 159 -12.58 -8.70 -13.68
C ALA A 159 -11.94 -9.71 -12.74
N LEU A 160 -12.48 -9.91 -11.54
CA LEU A 160 -11.86 -10.69 -10.47
C LEU A 160 -12.53 -12.07 -10.25
N GLY A 161 -13.68 -12.31 -10.87
CA GLY A 161 -14.42 -13.56 -10.70
C GLY A 161 -14.72 -13.85 -9.22
N PRO A 162 -14.43 -15.09 -8.72
CA PRO A 162 -14.68 -15.44 -7.33
C PRO A 162 -14.00 -14.56 -6.29
N SER A 163 -12.82 -13.95 -6.65
CA SER A 163 -12.07 -13.08 -5.75
C SER A 163 -12.75 -11.74 -5.51
N ALA A 164 -13.72 -11.34 -6.33
CA ALA A 164 -14.49 -10.11 -6.15
C ALA A 164 -15.26 -10.08 -4.81
N ARG A 165 -15.63 -11.26 -4.26
CA ARG A 165 -16.32 -11.34 -2.96
C ARG A 165 -15.50 -10.77 -1.81
N ALA A 166 -14.18 -10.89 -1.88
CA ALA A 166 -13.24 -10.38 -0.90
C ALA A 166 -12.70 -8.98 -1.24
N SER A 167 -13.23 -8.33 -2.29
CA SER A 167 -12.82 -7.01 -2.76
C SER A 167 -13.97 -6.02 -2.69
N GLY A 168 -13.66 -4.74 -2.50
CA GLY A 168 -14.65 -3.65 -2.48
C GLY A 168 -14.05 -2.36 -3.02
N SER A 169 -14.85 -1.30 -3.08
CA SER A 169 -14.43 0.07 -3.37
C SER A 169 -14.89 1.00 -2.24
N LEU A 170 -14.19 2.12 -2.04
CA LEU A 170 -14.56 3.05 -0.97
C LEU A 170 -15.95 3.65 -1.21
N ALA A 171 -16.31 3.95 -2.46
CA ALA A 171 -17.63 4.46 -2.80
C ALA A 171 -18.77 3.49 -2.43
N GLU A 172 -18.53 2.16 -2.51
CA GLU A 172 -19.50 1.14 -2.09
C GLU A 172 -19.82 1.27 -0.60
N PHE A 173 -18.83 1.56 0.24
CA PHE A 173 -18.99 1.68 1.69
C PHE A 173 -19.41 3.07 2.13
N ALA A 174 -18.96 4.11 1.43
CA ALA A 174 -19.33 5.50 1.74
C ALA A 174 -20.74 5.88 1.25
N GLY A 175 -21.31 5.10 0.32
CA GLY A 175 -22.60 5.43 -0.33
C GLY A 175 -22.54 6.68 -1.21
N ARG A 176 -21.34 7.12 -1.60
CA ARG A 176 -21.08 8.28 -2.47
C ARG A 176 -19.80 8.12 -3.24
N ASP A 177 -19.66 8.87 -4.32
CA ASP A 177 -18.38 8.94 -5.04
C ASP A 177 -17.30 9.61 -4.15
N ILE A 178 -16.08 9.10 -4.26
CA ILE A 178 -14.88 9.64 -3.63
C ILE A 178 -14.17 10.57 -4.63
N ASP A 179 -13.82 11.79 -4.20
CA ASP A 179 -13.02 12.70 -5.02
C ASP A 179 -11.58 12.18 -5.13
N ARG A 180 -11.20 11.76 -6.34
CA ARG A 180 -9.89 11.16 -6.62
C ARG A 180 -8.72 12.12 -6.37
N ASN A 181 -8.93 13.43 -6.60
CA ASN A 181 -7.89 14.45 -6.40
C ASN A 181 -7.70 14.73 -4.91
N ALA A 182 -8.79 14.91 -4.18
CA ALA A 182 -8.74 15.13 -2.74
C ALA A 182 -8.12 13.92 -2.02
N PHE A 183 -8.58 12.70 -2.37
CA PHE A 183 -8.02 11.47 -1.80
C PHE A 183 -6.53 11.29 -2.12
N ALA A 184 -6.09 11.63 -3.34
CA ALA A 184 -4.68 11.56 -3.70
C ALA A 184 -3.83 12.55 -2.89
N ALA A 185 -4.32 13.77 -2.67
CA ALA A 185 -3.62 14.76 -1.86
C ALA A 185 -3.54 14.34 -0.38
N GLU A 186 -4.64 13.85 0.20
CA GLU A 186 -4.67 13.35 1.57
C GLU A 186 -3.70 12.19 1.77
N LEU A 187 -3.74 11.17 0.91
CA LEU A 187 -2.79 10.06 0.95
C LEU A 187 -1.33 10.51 0.90
N LEU A 188 -1.00 11.51 0.07
CA LEU A 188 0.36 12.03 -0.04
C LEU A 188 0.77 12.82 1.21
N ASN A 189 -0.14 13.57 1.82
CA ASN A 189 0.09 14.29 3.08
C ASN A 189 0.33 13.30 4.23
N ASP A 190 -0.52 12.28 4.37
CA ASP A 190 -0.40 11.26 5.42
C ASP A 190 0.88 10.44 5.24
N LEU A 191 1.23 10.10 3.99
CA LEU A 191 2.48 9.40 3.70
C LEU A 191 3.69 10.25 4.11
N ALA A 192 3.68 11.55 3.81
CA ALA A 192 4.73 12.47 4.22
C ALA A 192 4.87 12.50 5.75
N ALA A 193 3.75 12.58 6.47
CA ALA A 193 3.73 12.60 7.93
C ALA A 193 4.31 11.31 8.53
N TRP A 194 3.90 10.13 8.05
CA TRP A 194 4.42 8.86 8.55
C TRP A 194 5.89 8.64 8.24
N VAL A 195 6.35 9.03 7.05
CA VAL A 195 7.77 8.95 6.69
C VAL A 195 8.61 9.89 7.56
N GLU A 196 8.11 11.09 7.87
CA GLU A 196 8.81 12.03 8.75
C GLU A 196 8.85 11.52 10.20
N ILE A 197 7.77 10.92 10.70
CA ILE A 197 7.74 10.27 12.02
C ILE A 197 8.80 9.16 12.08
N ASP A 198 8.88 8.32 11.04
CA ASP A 198 9.85 7.24 10.96
C ASP A 198 11.29 7.76 10.95
N ARG A 199 11.57 8.79 10.17
CA ARG A 199 12.89 9.46 10.11
C ARG A 199 13.30 10.05 11.45
N ALA A 200 12.36 10.69 12.15
CA ALA A 200 12.62 11.39 13.41
C ALA A 200 12.71 10.46 14.62
N ARG A 201 11.96 9.35 14.63
CA ARG A 201 11.72 8.52 15.84
C ARG A 201 11.95 7.03 15.62
N GLY A 202 12.33 6.62 14.38
CA GLY A 202 12.44 5.21 13.99
C GLY A 202 11.07 4.50 13.93
N HIS A 203 11.10 3.20 13.72
CA HIS A 203 9.91 2.38 13.41
C HIS A 203 8.94 2.18 14.60
N ALA A 204 9.32 2.50 15.83
CA ALA A 204 8.51 2.20 17.00
C ALA A 204 7.10 2.85 16.99
N PRO A 205 6.92 4.13 16.61
CA PRO A 205 5.61 4.74 16.48
C PRO A 205 4.75 4.09 15.39
N LEU A 206 5.36 3.73 14.25
CA LEU A 206 4.67 3.07 13.13
C LEU A 206 4.17 1.68 13.56
N LEU A 207 4.99 0.93 14.28
CA LEU A 207 4.61 -0.39 14.80
C LEU A 207 3.48 -0.31 15.83
N ALA A 208 3.47 0.73 16.65
CA ALA A 208 2.36 0.95 17.59
C ALA A 208 1.06 1.23 16.83
N ALA A 209 1.07 2.16 15.89
CA ALA A 209 -0.09 2.48 15.04
C ALA A 209 -0.55 1.30 14.20
N TRP A 210 0.39 0.47 13.71
CA TRP A 210 0.06 -0.76 12.99
C TRP A 210 -0.72 -1.75 13.85
N ARG A 211 -0.28 -1.99 15.11
CA ARG A 211 -0.94 -2.92 16.05
C ARG A 211 -2.40 -2.57 16.29
N ASP A 212 -2.70 -1.29 16.37
CA ASP A 212 -4.06 -0.80 16.62
C ASP A 212 -4.99 -1.03 15.41
N ARG A 213 -4.41 -1.19 14.21
CA ARG A 213 -5.12 -1.34 12.93
C ARG A 213 -5.01 -2.74 12.33
N ASP A 214 -4.22 -3.63 12.93
CA ASP A 214 -3.96 -4.99 12.39
C ASP A 214 -5.13 -5.93 12.65
N ILE A 215 -5.70 -6.48 11.57
CA ILE A 215 -6.80 -7.45 11.66
C ILE A 215 -6.34 -8.88 12.01
N LEU A 216 -5.04 -9.18 11.95
CA LEU A 216 -4.52 -10.54 12.09
C LEU A 216 -4.06 -10.88 13.50
N THR A 217 -3.62 -9.92 14.30
CA THR A 217 -3.10 -10.17 15.65
C THR A 217 -4.10 -10.95 16.51
N GLY A 218 -3.64 -12.05 17.11
CA GLY A 218 -4.44 -12.96 17.90
C GLY A 218 -5.23 -14.01 17.10
N ARG A 219 -5.32 -13.91 15.78
CA ARG A 219 -6.06 -14.85 14.91
C ARG A 219 -5.21 -16.07 14.56
N ARG A 220 -5.89 -17.18 14.23
CA ARG A 220 -5.26 -18.32 13.55
C ARG A 220 -5.23 -18.06 12.06
N VAL A 221 -4.09 -18.33 11.46
CA VAL A 221 -3.89 -18.13 10.02
C VAL A 221 -3.16 -19.31 9.42
N GLU A 222 -3.46 -19.57 8.15
CA GLU A 222 -2.66 -20.42 7.28
C GLU A 222 -1.71 -19.54 6.48
N VAL A 223 -0.43 -19.91 6.46
CA VAL A 223 0.62 -19.27 5.65
C VAL A 223 0.90 -20.15 4.45
N ARG A 224 0.78 -19.59 3.26
CA ARG A 224 1.10 -20.23 1.98
C ARG A 224 2.22 -19.44 1.30
N GLY A 225 3.30 -20.13 0.94
CA GLY A 225 4.45 -19.54 0.26
C GLY A 225 5.25 -20.61 -0.46
N GLU A 226 6.57 -20.41 -0.55
CA GLU A 226 7.48 -21.44 -1.01
C GLU A 226 7.59 -22.55 0.05
N GLY A 227 7.06 -23.75 -0.26
CA GLY A 227 7.01 -24.90 0.63
C GLY A 227 5.63 -25.24 1.16
N PRO A 228 5.55 -26.25 2.06
CA PRO A 228 4.27 -26.69 2.63
C PRO A 228 3.57 -25.57 3.40
N ALA A 229 2.25 -25.47 3.23
CA ALA A 229 1.43 -24.57 4.03
C ALA A 229 1.51 -24.97 5.52
N TYR A 230 1.51 -23.99 6.41
CA TYR A 230 1.50 -24.22 7.85
C TYR A 230 0.60 -23.19 8.56
N GLU A 231 0.12 -23.57 9.74
CA GLU A 231 -0.77 -22.74 10.54
C GLU A 231 -0.08 -22.21 11.78
N GLY A 232 -0.60 -21.09 12.28
CA GLY A 232 -0.17 -20.53 13.55
C GLY A 232 -1.08 -19.39 14.02
N ARG A 233 -0.93 -19.02 15.29
CA ARG A 233 -1.57 -17.82 15.85
C ARG A 233 -0.66 -16.63 15.65
N VAL A 234 -1.20 -15.55 15.07
CA VAL A 234 -0.47 -14.31 14.86
C VAL A 234 -0.16 -13.62 16.19
N LEU A 235 1.10 -13.24 16.37
CA LEU A 235 1.59 -12.49 17.53
C LEU A 235 1.73 -10.98 17.24
N GLY A 236 1.66 -10.58 15.97
CA GLY A 236 1.87 -9.23 15.48
C GLY A 236 2.97 -9.17 14.43
N VAL A 237 3.56 -8.00 14.24
CA VAL A 237 4.72 -7.76 13.38
C VAL A 237 5.95 -7.41 14.24
N ASP A 238 7.14 -7.78 13.77
CA ASP A 238 8.40 -7.43 14.43
C ASP A 238 8.91 -6.03 14.00
N ALA A 239 10.08 -5.66 14.55
CA ALA A 239 10.69 -4.35 14.27
C ALA A 239 11.06 -4.14 12.79
N GLU A 240 11.21 -5.21 12.02
CA GLU A 240 11.50 -5.18 10.59
C GLU A 240 10.23 -5.40 9.71
N GLY A 241 9.02 -5.35 10.33
CA GLY A 241 7.75 -5.47 9.61
C GLY A 241 7.37 -6.88 9.19
N PHE A 242 8.08 -7.94 9.65
CA PHE A 242 7.74 -9.32 9.37
C PHE A 242 6.68 -9.86 10.32
N LEU A 243 5.79 -10.72 9.82
CA LEU A 243 4.75 -11.32 10.64
C LEU A 243 5.33 -12.37 11.59
N LEU A 244 4.97 -12.28 12.85
CA LEU A 244 5.32 -13.25 13.87
C LEU A 244 4.15 -14.19 14.15
N LEU A 245 4.41 -15.48 14.11
CA LEU A 245 3.44 -16.52 14.44
C LEU A 245 3.93 -17.39 15.61
N ARG A 246 2.96 -17.97 16.32
CA ARG A 246 3.19 -19.12 17.21
C ARG A 246 2.55 -20.35 16.58
N ASP A 247 3.36 -21.34 16.22
CA ASP A 247 2.86 -22.59 15.65
C ASP A 247 2.19 -23.52 16.71
N SER A 248 1.66 -24.65 16.25
CA SER A 248 0.98 -25.64 17.11
C SER A 248 1.91 -26.27 18.16
N LEU A 249 3.21 -26.21 17.97
CA LEU A 249 4.22 -26.68 18.93
C LEU A 249 4.68 -25.56 19.91
N GLY A 250 4.05 -24.38 19.85
CA GLY A 250 4.40 -23.23 20.69
C GLY A 250 5.63 -22.45 20.22
N LYS A 251 6.30 -22.87 19.13
CA LYS A 251 7.49 -22.22 18.59
C LYS A 251 7.13 -20.92 17.86
N ARG A 252 7.93 -19.87 18.08
CA ARG A 252 7.82 -18.63 17.30
C ARG A 252 8.43 -18.83 15.92
N ARG A 253 7.68 -18.38 14.90
CA ARG A 253 8.11 -18.37 13.51
C ARG A 253 8.00 -16.95 12.94
N ARG A 254 8.98 -16.56 12.17
CA ARG A 254 9.00 -15.31 11.41
C ARG A 254 8.63 -15.60 9.97
N VAL A 255 7.61 -14.91 9.46
CA VAL A 255 7.12 -15.03 8.08
C VAL A 255 7.69 -13.87 7.28
N LEU A 256 8.59 -14.16 6.36
CA LEU A 256 9.25 -13.15 5.53
C LEU A 256 8.38 -12.79 4.32
N ALA A 257 7.67 -13.76 3.76
CA ALA A 257 6.78 -13.59 2.61
C ALA A 257 5.71 -14.69 2.61
N GLY A 258 4.61 -14.45 1.90
CA GLY A 258 3.56 -15.44 1.73
C GLY A 258 2.17 -14.82 1.58
N GLU A 259 1.20 -15.66 1.29
CA GLU A 259 -0.22 -15.36 1.34
C GLU A 259 -0.79 -15.81 2.69
N ILE A 260 -1.48 -14.91 3.37
CA ILE A 260 -2.08 -15.17 4.66
C ILE A 260 -3.59 -15.36 4.49
N ARG A 261 -4.08 -16.51 4.94
CA ARG A 261 -5.52 -16.82 4.98
C ARG A 261 -5.95 -17.00 6.43
N LEU A 262 -7.07 -16.41 6.80
CA LEU A 262 -7.69 -16.70 8.09
C LEU A 262 -8.12 -18.16 8.08
N ALA A 263 -7.84 -18.88 9.17
CA ALA A 263 -8.17 -20.30 9.34
C ALA A 263 -9.52 -20.49 10.06
N ASP A 264 -10.20 -19.35 10.38
CA ASP A 264 -11.50 -19.34 11.08
C ASP A 264 -12.65 -19.20 10.12
#